data_ffc90689ee711c54a952a5012177cfe6
#
_entry.id   ffc90689ee711c54a952a5012177cfe6
#
_cell.length_a   1.000
_cell.length_b   1.000
_cell.length_c   1.000
_cell.angle_alpha   90.00
_cell.angle_beta   90.00
_cell.angle_gamma   90.00
#
_symmetry.space_group_name_H-M   'P 1'
#
loop_
_entity.id
_entity.type
_entity.pdbx_description
1 polymer ?
#
loop_
_entity_poly.entity_id
_entity_poly.type
_entity_poly.pdbx_seq_one_letter_code
_entity_poly.pdbx_strand_id
1 'polypeptide(L)'
;MKSSIKILAACSFMMASMASCDLTGINENPDKPTDDVNYNMSEPRLASTLRGGMIIDGDVEQRLKPLQIDFYSQMLVDGGGWATKNYIQNDEWNNLTWQAYLTQISSINIVIRSLMEKDKDLYANTIAFARIWRVYIHSLAADKFGPMPFPAYATVEDNPPYKSVKDIYYEYFTELDEALNSFSDSAEPIFSDAGIDLVYKNDVSLWKKFGNSLRLRFAVRLSEVDREKCVAEANAALTSPCGLISSKADNAYMPPKADGSWGQDYNYTMFQITWSGPICMSKSFEKLVTNIGNIDWPAGVVNQTSGVAVSNVHPAKVDPRAPKMFQPGIENGDWKGLVYGAKEIGRASCRERVFRAV
;
A
#
# COMPACT_ATOMS: atom_id res chain seq x y z
N MET A 1 -15.41 -8.00 -78.32
CA MET A 1 -14.58 -9.01 -77.61
C MET A 1 -13.32 -8.43 -76.96
N LYS A 2 -12.49 -7.61 -77.63
CA LYS A 2 -11.26 -7.08 -77.03
C LYS A 2 -11.48 -6.11 -75.86
N SER A 3 -12.61 -5.36 -75.78
CA SER A 3 -12.95 -4.44 -74.71
C SER A 3 -13.45 -5.16 -73.45
N SER A 4 -14.25 -6.23 -73.62
CA SER A 4 -14.79 -6.99 -72.49
C SER A 4 -13.73 -7.79 -71.73
N ILE A 5 -12.68 -8.24 -72.45
CA ILE A 5 -11.54 -8.96 -71.83
C ILE A 5 -10.69 -7.98 -70.98
N LYS A 6 -10.53 -6.71 -71.39
CA LYS A 6 -9.81 -5.73 -70.66
C LYS A 6 -10.53 -5.29 -69.34
N ILE A 7 -11.86 -5.25 -69.37
CA ILE A 7 -12.67 -4.95 -68.19
C ILE A 7 -12.63 -6.13 -67.20
N LEU A 8 -12.71 -7.37 -67.70
CA LEU A 8 -12.60 -8.56 -66.82
C LEU A 8 -11.21 -8.63 -66.17
N ALA A 9 -10.15 -8.37 -66.90
CA ALA A 9 -8.78 -8.35 -66.36
C ALA A 9 -8.57 -7.24 -65.33
N ALA A 10 -9.14 -6.06 -65.56
CA ALA A 10 -9.09 -4.93 -64.59
C ALA A 10 -9.88 -5.25 -63.29
N CYS A 11 -11.05 -5.86 -63.40
CA CYS A 11 -11.84 -6.30 -62.25
C CYS A 11 -11.17 -7.43 -61.46
N SER A 12 -10.51 -8.38 -62.14
CA SER A 12 -9.76 -9.45 -61.47
C SER A 12 -8.52 -8.90 -60.73
N PHE A 13 -7.86 -7.88 -61.28
CA PHE A 13 -6.71 -7.23 -60.64
C PHE A 13 -7.15 -6.38 -59.43
N MET A 14 -8.30 -5.70 -59.48
CA MET A 14 -8.89 -5.00 -58.37
C MET A 14 -9.34 -5.94 -57.24
N MET A 15 -9.91 -7.11 -57.56
CA MET A 15 -10.29 -8.09 -56.54
C MET A 15 -9.08 -8.77 -55.89
N ALA A 16 -8.00 -8.99 -56.63
CA ALA A 16 -6.76 -9.51 -56.07
C ALA A 16 -6.04 -8.51 -55.13
N SER A 17 -6.18 -7.21 -55.39
CA SER A 17 -5.60 -6.16 -54.50
C SER A 17 -6.41 -5.91 -53.24
N MET A 18 -7.69 -6.34 -53.19
CA MET A 18 -8.48 -6.24 -51.96
C MET A 18 -8.33 -7.45 -51.01
N ALA A 19 -7.74 -8.55 -51.48
CA ALA A 19 -7.48 -9.73 -50.65
C ALA A 19 -6.12 -9.71 -49.93
N SER A 20 -5.36 -8.60 -50.04
CA SER A 20 -3.95 -8.57 -49.63
C SER A 20 -3.64 -7.73 -48.41
N CYS A 21 -4.62 -7.27 -47.67
CA CYS A 21 -4.34 -6.59 -46.40
C CYS A 21 -5.00 -7.37 -45.26
N ASP A 22 -4.43 -8.47 -44.89
CA ASP A 22 -4.56 -8.93 -43.52
C ASP A 22 -3.74 -7.97 -42.63
N LEU A 23 -4.41 -6.91 -42.21
CA LEU A 23 -3.82 -5.88 -41.32
C LEU A 23 -3.77 -6.35 -39.85
N THR A 24 -4.30 -7.54 -39.56
CA THR A 24 -4.32 -8.05 -38.19
C THR A 24 -2.92 -8.25 -37.66
N GLY A 25 -2.00 -8.81 -38.44
CA GLY A 25 -0.61 -9.00 -38.02
C GLY A 25 0.23 -7.71 -37.98
N ILE A 26 -0.20 -6.63 -38.67
CA ILE A 26 0.51 -5.33 -38.68
C ILE A 26 0.10 -4.48 -37.47
N ASN A 27 -1.11 -4.69 -36.95
CA ASN A 27 -1.60 -3.98 -35.76
C ASN A 27 -1.26 -4.68 -34.43
N GLU A 28 -0.65 -5.86 -34.48
CA GLU A 28 -0.13 -6.47 -33.25
C GLU A 28 1.18 -5.78 -32.85
N ASN A 29 1.18 -5.17 -31.68
CA ASN A 29 2.41 -4.64 -31.11
C ASN A 29 3.34 -5.82 -30.77
N PRO A 30 4.49 -5.98 -31.48
CA PRO A 30 5.39 -7.11 -31.27
C PRO A 30 6.03 -7.13 -29.87
N ASP A 31 6.02 -5.99 -29.18
CA ASP A 31 6.56 -5.84 -27.83
C ASP A 31 5.50 -6.10 -26.73
N LYS A 32 4.22 -6.33 -27.12
CA LYS A 32 3.18 -6.66 -26.17
C LYS A 32 3.29 -8.14 -25.78
N PRO A 33 3.43 -8.46 -24.48
CA PRO A 33 3.44 -9.83 -24.02
C PRO A 33 2.18 -10.59 -24.47
N THR A 34 2.35 -11.79 -25.00
CA THR A 34 1.23 -12.68 -25.35
C THR A 34 0.51 -13.17 -24.08
N ASP A 35 -0.70 -13.70 -24.24
CA ASP A 35 -1.48 -14.21 -23.11
C ASP A 35 -0.76 -15.37 -22.41
N ASP A 36 -0.06 -16.22 -23.15
CA ASP A 36 0.77 -17.29 -22.58
C ASP A 36 1.93 -16.74 -21.75
N VAL A 37 2.60 -15.68 -22.20
CA VAL A 37 3.66 -15.02 -21.42
C VAL A 37 3.06 -14.39 -20.15
N ASN A 38 1.92 -13.72 -20.26
CA ASN A 38 1.25 -13.14 -19.11
C ASN A 38 0.84 -14.20 -18.09
N TYR A 39 0.28 -15.31 -18.54
CA TYR A 39 -0.06 -16.44 -17.70
C TYR A 39 1.17 -17.05 -17.01
N ASN A 40 2.22 -17.37 -17.75
CA ASN A 40 3.45 -17.96 -17.19
C ASN A 40 4.16 -17.02 -16.20
N MET A 41 3.97 -15.72 -16.33
CA MET A 41 4.49 -14.70 -15.43
C MET A 41 3.57 -14.36 -14.27
N SER A 42 2.40 -15.02 -14.13
CA SER A 42 1.40 -14.66 -13.12
C SER A 42 1.93 -14.84 -11.69
N GLU A 43 2.53 -15.98 -11.39
CA GLU A 43 3.09 -16.25 -10.05
C GLU A 43 4.27 -15.32 -9.72
N PRO A 44 5.31 -15.15 -10.55
CA PRO A 44 6.39 -14.22 -10.27
C PRO A 44 5.90 -12.77 -10.10
N ARG A 45 4.93 -12.33 -10.91
CA ARG A 45 4.34 -10.99 -10.77
C ARG A 45 3.62 -10.84 -9.44
N LEU A 46 2.78 -11.80 -9.07
CA LEU A 46 2.02 -11.76 -7.83
C LEU A 46 2.95 -11.78 -6.60
N ALA A 47 3.99 -12.61 -6.62
CA ALA A 47 5.04 -12.63 -5.59
C ALA A 47 5.75 -11.28 -5.46
N SER A 48 6.07 -10.64 -6.60
CA SER A 48 6.66 -9.30 -6.62
C SER A 48 5.72 -8.26 -6.01
N THR A 49 4.40 -8.35 -6.27
CA THR A 49 3.44 -7.41 -5.70
C THR A 49 3.20 -7.64 -4.22
N LEU A 50 3.34 -8.86 -3.72
CA LEU A 50 3.27 -9.16 -2.29
C LEU A 50 4.38 -8.39 -1.55
N ARG A 51 5.60 -8.47 -2.04
CA ARG A 51 6.72 -7.70 -1.48
C ARG A 51 6.52 -6.18 -1.68
N GLY A 52 6.28 -5.76 -2.91
CA GLY A 52 6.15 -4.34 -3.27
C GLY A 52 4.96 -3.62 -2.62
N GLY A 53 3.92 -4.35 -2.20
CA GLY A 53 2.78 -3.80 -1.47
C GLY A 53 2.99 -3.71 0.04
N MET A 54 3.86 -4.57 0.60
CA MET A 54 4.21 -4.54 2.03
C MET A 54 5.36 -3.57 2.31
N ILE A 55 6.36 -3.60 1.46
CA ILE A 55 7.59 -2.81 1.58
C ILE A 55 7.76 -2.07 0.25
N ILE A 56 7.18 -0.89 0.18
CA ILE A 56 7.46 0.02 -0.94
C ILE A 56 8.96 0.36 -0.87
N ASP A 57 9.57 0.60 -2.02
CA ASP A 57 10.96 1.06 -2.09
C ASP A 57 11.26 2.10 -1.01
N GLY A 58 12.41 1.94 -0.31
CA GLY A 58 12.74 2.74 0.86
C GLY A 58 12.72 4.25 0.59
N ASP A 59 13.05 4.64 -0.63
CA ASP A 59 13.04 6.03 -1.07
C ASP A 59 11.61 6.57 -1.21
N VAL A 60 10.69 5.76 -1.77
CA VAL A 60 9.27 6.11 -1.89
C VAL A 60 8.61 6.13 -0.51
N GLU A 61 8.90 5.13 0.32
CA GLU A 61 8.36 5.03 1.68
C GLU A 61 8.77 6.24 2.55
N GLN A 62 10.03 6.66 2.47
CA GLN A 62 10.53 7.84 3.16
C GLN A 62 9.77 9.11 2.75
N ARG A 63 9.62 9.31 1.44
CA ARG A 63 8.94 10.50 0.89
C ARG A 63 7.44 10.47 1.18
N LEU A 64 6.84 9.29 1.21
CA LEU A 64 5.41 9.12 1.49
C LEU A 64 5.09 9.33 2.99
N LYS A 65 5.69 8.54 3.87
CA LYS A 65 5.31 8.49 5.29
C LYS A 65 6.03 9.54 6.13
N PRO A 66 7.32 9.36 6.48
CA PRO A 66 7.95 10.24 7.44
C PRO A 66 8.17 11.68 6.95
N LEU A 67 8.25 11.92 5.64
CA LEU A 67 8.47 13.27 5.10
C LEU A 67 7.19 13.98 4.62
N GLN A 68 6.05 13.30 4.52
CA GLN A 68 4.76 13.88 4.14
C GLN A 68 3.66 13.56 5.15
N ILE A 69 3.19 12.30 5.21
CA ILE A 69 2.00 11.94 5.99
C ILE A 69 2.17 12.24 7.48
N ASP A 70 3.32 11.88 8.05
CA ASP A 70 3.59 12.09 9.48
C ASP A 70 3.70 13.58 9.83
N PHE A 71 4.13 14.42 8.88
CA PHE A 71 4.12 15.87 9.06
C PHE A 71 2.73 16.46 8.84
N TYR A 72 2.00 16.02 7.83
CA TYR A 72 0.64 16.52 7.58
C TYR A 72 -0.33 16.14 8.69
N SER A 73 -0.14 14.97 9.31
CA SER A 73 -0.90 14.56 10.50
C SER A 73 -0.46 15.29 11.76
N GLN A 74 0.60 16.09 11.71
CA GLN A 74 1.22 16.74 12.88
C GLN A 74 1.68 15.76 13.97
N MET A 75 1.97 14.52 13.62
CA MET A 75 2.62 13.57 14.56
C MET A 75 4.09 13.92 14.74
N LEU A 76 4.76 14.22 13.64
CA LEU A 76 6.18 14.55 13.60
C LEU A 76 6.40 15.98 13.12
N VAL A 77 7.58 16.48 13.39
CA VAL A 77 8.08 17.76 12.89
C VAL A 77 9.57 17.63 12.55
N ASP A 78 9.96 18.22 11.43
CA ASP A 78 11.35 18.25 11.00
C ASP A 78 12.08 19.46 11.59
N GLY A 79 13.15 19.20 12.36
CA GLY A 79 14.06 20.23 12.84
C GLY A 79 15.15 20.60 11.82
N GLY A 80 15.30 19.85 10.73
CA GLY A 80 16.42 19.96 9.78
C GLY A 80 16.15 20.69 8.47
N GLY A 81 14.93 20.71 7.97
CA GLY A 81 14.58 21.46 6.78
C GLY A 81 14.25 20.70 5.50
N TRP A 82 14.25 19.38 5.50
CA TRP A 82 14.03 18.56 4.30
C TRP A 82 12.58 18.17 4.03
N ALA A 83 11.76 18.09 5.08
CA ALA A 83 10.37 17.69 4.92
C ALA A 83 9.51 18.77 4.27
N THR A 84 8.41 18.35 3.67
CA THR A 84 7.38 19.28 3.19
C THR A 84 6.73 20.01 4.36
N LYS A 85 7.30 21.13 4.74
CA LYS A 85 6.78 21.97 5.80
C LYS A 85 5.56 22.75 5.31
N ASN A 86 4.70 23.10 6.24
CA ASN A 86 3.56 23.99 5.99
C ASN A 86 2.57 23.51 4.90
N TYR A 87 2.41 22.18 4.75
CA TYR A 87 1.48 21.60 3.77
C TYR A 87 1.77 21.98 2.31
N ILE A 88 3.03 22.23 1.98
CA ILE A 88 3.43 22.53 0.60
C ILE A 88 3.43 21.21 -0.17
N GLN A 89 2.69 21.19 -1.28
CA GLN A 89 2.66 20.07 -2.19
C GLN A 89 4.04 19.85 -2.83
N ASN A 90 4.43 18.58 -2.94
CA ASN A 90 5.63 18.17 -3.66
C ASN A 90 5.22 17.19 -4.78
N ASP A 91 5.17 17.71 -6.02
CA ASP A 91 4.67 16.96 -7.18
C ASP A 91 5.59 15.79 -7.54
N GLU A 92 6.90 15.93 -7.39
CA GLU A 92 7.85 14.83 -7.62
C GLU A 92 7.57 13.66 -6.68
N TRP A 93 7.43 13.92 -5.40
CA TRP A 93 7.18 12.88 -4.40
C TRP A 93 5.79 12.25 -4.55
N ASN A 94 4.80 13.05 -4.91
CA ASN A 94 3.47 12.55 -5.22
C ASN A 94 3.48 11.65 -6.45
N ASN A 95 4.18 12.06 -7.51
CA ASN A 95 4.31 11.25 -8.73
C ASN A 95 5.04 9.92 -8.47
N LEU A 96 6.14 9.93 -7.72
CA LEU A 96 6.85 8.70 -7.34
C LEU A 96 5.93 7.73 -6.59
N THR A 97 5.17 8.22 -5.63
CA THR A 97 4.22 7.42 -4.85
C THR A 97 3.10 6.88 -5.74
N TRP A 98 2.56 7.73 -6.62
CA TRP A 98 1.53 7.35 -7.60
C TRP A 98 2.02 6.21 -8.48
N GLN A 99 3.18 6.35 -9.10
CA GLN A 99 3.77 5.33 -9.97
C GLN A 99 4.04 4.01 -9.22
N ALA A 100 4.52 4.08 -7.98
CA ALA A 100 4.75 2.88 -7.17
C ALA A 100 3.47 2.08 -6.95
N TYR A 101 2.36 2.73 -6.56
CA TYR A 101 1.08 2.05 -6.39
C TYR A 101 0.50 1.55 -7.71
N LEU A 102 0.54 2.35 -8.78
CA LEU A 102 0.01 1.94 -10.09
C LEU A 102 0.71 0.71 -10.64
N THR A 103 2.02 0.62 -10.49
CA THR A 103 2.80 -0.55 -10.94
C THR A 103 2.30 -1.83 -10.26
N GLN A 104 2.04 -1.78 -8.96
CA GLN A 104 1.53 -2.94 -8.22
C GLN A 104 0.09 -3.29 -8.67
N ILE A 105 -0.79 -2.30 -8.75
CA ILE A 105 -2.20 -2.49 -9.11
C ILE A 105 -2.31 -3.05 -10.53
N SER A 106 -1.56 -2.51 -11.50
CA SER A 106 -1.53 -2.98 -12.88
C SER A 106 -1.04 -4.43 -12.98
N SER A 107 0.03 -4.77 -12.24
CA SER A 107 0.56 -6.13 -12.20
C SER A 107 -0.48 -7.12 -11.67
N ILE A 108 -1.19 -6.78 -10.60
CA ILE A 108 -2.24 -7.63 -10.03
C ILE A 108 -3.42 -7.79 -11.00
N ASN A 109 -3.84 -6.72 -11.67
CA ASN A 109 -4.93 -6.78 -12.64
C ASN A 109 -4.59 -7.70 -13.82
N ILE A 110 -3.34 -7.67 -14.32
CA ILE A 110 -2.88 -8.59 -15.36
C ILE A 110 -2.97 -10.04 -14.87
N VAL A 111 -2.52 -10.32 -13.65
CA VAL A 111 -2.58 -11.67 -13.06
C VAL A 111 -4.03 -12.15 -12.95
N ILE A 112 -4.91 -11.35 -12.36
CA ILE A 112 -6.33 -11.73 -12.21
C ILE A 112 -6.93 -12.07 -13.57
N ARG A 113 -6.75 -11.21 -14.58
CA ARG A 113 -7.29 -11.44 -15.92
C ARG A 113 -6.73 -12.71 -16.53
N SER A 114 -5.40 -12.88 -16.55
CA SER A 114 -4.75 -14.05 -17.16
C SER A 114 -5.20 -15.37 -16.53
N LEU A 115 -5.37 -15.41 -15.20
CA LEU A 115 -5.82 -16.61 -14.52
C LEU A 115 -7.31 -16.87 -14.69
N MET A 116 -8.14 -15.82 -14.74
CA MET A 116 -9.58 -15.96 -15.03
C MET A 116 -9.82 -16.48 -16.46
N GLU A 117 -9.05 -16.02 -17.43
CA GLU A 117 -9.12 -16.47 -18.83
C GLU A 117 -8.59 -17.89 -18.99
N LYS A 118 -7.58 -18.28 -18.21
CA LYS A 118 -6.98 -19.62 -18.30
C LYS A 118 -7.85 -20.70 -17.68
N ASP A 119 -8.17 -20.57 -16.41
CA ASP A 119 -9.06 -21.46 -15.66
C ASP A 119 -9.40 -20.86 -14.29
N LYS A 120 -10.52 -20.16 -14.20
CA LYS A 120 -10.94 -19.45 -13.00
C LYS A 120 -11.20 -20.37 -11.79
N ASP A 121 -11.61 -21.61 -12.05
CA ASP A 121 -11.97 -22.55 -10.98
C ASP A 121 -10.70 -23.24 -10.43
N LEU A 122 -9.77 -23.60 -11.31
CA LEU A 122 -8.48 -24.15 -10.93
C LEU A 122 -7.63 -23.14 -10.12
N TYR A 123 -7.63 -21.86 -10.50
CA TYR A 123 -6.86 -20.80 -9.84
C TYR A 123 -7.69 -19.94 -8.88
N ALA A 124 -8.83 -20.45 -8.38
CA ALA A 124 -9.72 -19.68 -7.53
C ALA A 124 -9.02 -19.08 -6.30
N ASN A 125 -8.13 -19.83 -5.64
CA ASN A 125 -7.39 -19.35 -4.46
C ASN A 125 -6.40 -18.23 -4.80
N THR A 126 -5.68 -18.34 -5.90
CA THR A 126 -4.75 -17.30 -6.37
C THR A 126 -5.49 -16.03 -6.76
N ILE A 127 -6.63 -16.18 -7.46
CA ILE A 127 -7.49 -15.06 -7.86
C ILE A 127 -8.08 -14.36 -6.63
N ALA A 128 -8.60 -15.12 -5.66
CA ALA A 128 -9.14 -14.60 -4.42
C ALA A 128 -8.10 -13.78 -3.63
N PHE A 129 -6.92 -14.36 -3.44
CA PHE A 129 -5.79 -13.66 -2.83
C PHE A 129 -5.44 -12.37 -3.60
N ALA A 130 -5.27 -12.45 -4.91
CA ALA A 130 -4.92 -11.31 -5.74
C ALA A 130 -5.96 -10.17 -5.65
N ARG A 131 -7.26 -10.50 -5.58
CA ARG A 131 -8.35 -9.53 -5.38
C ARG A 131 -8.26 -8.85 -4.01
N ILE A 132 -8.06 -9.61 -2.93
CA ILE A 132 -7.87 -9.05 -1.58
C ILE A 132 -6.64 -8.13 -1.54
N TRP A 133 -5.54 -8.58 -2.12
CA TRP A 133 -4.28 -7.84 -2.17
C TRP A 133 -4.40 -6.55 -2.99
N ARG A 134 -5.12 -6.60 -4.12
CA ARG A 134 -5.45 -5.42 -4.92
C ARG A 134 -6.22 -4.38 -4.10
N VAL A 135 -7.27 -4.81 -3.39
CA VAL A 135 -8.05 -3.91 -2.54
C VAL A 135 -7.17 -3.25 -1.48
N TYR A 136 -6.30 -4.02 -0.84
CA TYR A 136 -5.35 -3.47 0.14
C TYR A 136 -4.47 -2.37 -0.46
N ILE A 137 -3.74 -2.67 -1.53
CA ILE A 137 -2.82 -1.71 -2.16
C ILE A 137 -3.58 -0.51 -2.73
N HIS A 138 -4.69 -0.75 -3.42
CA HIS A 138 -5.50 0.32 -3.99
C HIS A 138 -6.05 1.26 -2.91
N SER A 139 -6.42 0.72 -1.76
CA SER A 139 -6.91 1.54 -0.64
C SER A 139 -5.86 2.52 -0.12
N LEU A 140 -4.59 2.13 -0.09
CA LEU A 140 -3.49 3.02 0.30
C LEU A 140 -3.33 4.17 -0.71
N ALA A 141 -3.49 3.88 -2.00
CA ALA A 141 -3.45 4.89 -3.05
C ALA A 141 -4.67 5.83 -2.99
N ALA A 142 -5.88 5.27 -2.87
CA ALA A 142 -7.12 6.05 -2.80
C ALA A 142 -7.18 6.94 -1.55
N ASP A 143 -6.67 6.47 -0.42
CA ASP A 143 -6.58 7.27 0.82
C ASP A 143 -5.65 8.48 0.68
N LYS A 144 -4.63 8.38 -0.17
CA LYS A 144 -3.70 9.48 -0.43
C LYS A 144 -4.19 10.42 -1.53
N PHE A 145 -4.68 9.87 -2.64
CA PHE A 145 -4.94 10.62 -3.86
C PHE A 145 -6.43 10.95 -4.10
N GLY A 146 -7.33 10.27 -3.38
CA GLY A 146 -8.77 10.47 -3.53
C GLY A 146 -9.36 9.69 -4.71
N PRO A 147 -10.22 10.33 -5.54
CA PRO A 147 -10.83 9.70 -6.70
C PRO A 147 -9.81 9.10 -7.65
N MET A 148 -10.02 7.86 -8.07
CA MET A 148 -9.16 7.16 -9.02
C MET A 148 -9.91 6.01 -9.68
N PRO A 149 -9.42 5.43 -10.79
CA PRO A 149 -10.05 4.25 -11.38
C PRO A 149 -9.94 3.01 -10.49
N PHE A 150 -11.02 2.21 -10.43
CA PHE A 150 -11.03 0.89 -9.79
C PHE A 150 -12.05 -0.01 -10.50
N PRO A 151 -11.73 -1.26 -10.81
CA PRO A 151 -10.44 -1.97 -10.77
C PRO A 151 -9.55 -1.70 -12.00
N ALA A 152 -9.88 -0.70 -12.77
CA ALA A 152 -9.62 -0.52 -14.20
C ALA A 152 -8.18 -0.16 -14.63
N TYR A 153 -7.15 -0.32 -13.82
CA TYR A 153 -5.79 -0.27 -14.37
C TYR A 153 -5.44 -1.60 -15.01
N ALA A 154 -4.88 -1.55 -16.22
CA ALA A 154 -4.58 -2.71 -17.08
C ALA A 154 -5.80 -3.39 -17.72
N THR A 155 -6.91 -2.67 -17.87
CA THR A 155 -7.91 -2.99 -18.89
C THR A 155 -7.46 -2.47 -20.27
N VAL A 156 -8.12 -2.94 -21.32
CA VAL A 156 -7.85 -2.51 -22.71
C VAL A 156 -8.18 -1.01 -22.94
N GLU A 157 -8.79 -0.35 -21.95
CA GLU A 157 -9.15 1.06 -22.03
C GLU A 157 -7.94 1.96 -21.70
N ASP A 158 -7.55 2.80 -22.65
CA ASP A 158 -6.44 3.74 -22.50
C ASP A 158 -6.71 4.79 -21.43
N ASN A 159 -7.99 5.09 -21.12
CA ASN A 159 -8.41 6.08 -20.14
C ASN A 159 -9.58 5.55 -19.27
N PRO A 160 -9.32 4.72 -18.26
CA PRO A 160 -10.37 4.23 -17.37
C PRO A 160 -11.01 5.40 -16.59
N PRO A 161 -12.34 5.39 -16.40
CA PRO A 161 -13.03 6.48 -15.72
C PRO A 161 -12.64 6.56 -14.24
N TYR A 162 -12.49 7.79 -13.75
CA TYR A 162 -12.33 8.02 -12.32
C TYR A 162 -13.64 7.77 -11.58
N LYS A 163 -13.55 7.10 -10.46
CA LYS A 163 -14.67 6.87 -9.54
C LYS A 163 -14.52 7.74 -8.30
N SER A 164 -15.63 8.12 -7.69
CA SER A 164 -15.60 8.80 -6.41
C SER A 164 -15.01 7.89 -5.31
N VAL A 165 -14.47 8.48 -4.25
CA VAL A 165 -13.98 7.69 -3.09
C VAL A 165 -15.10 6.85 -2.49
N LYS A 166 -16.34 7.36 -2.48
CA LYS A 166 -17.53 6.61 -2.04
C LYS A 166 -17.72 5.34 -2.87
N ASP A 167 -17.75 5.47 -4.20
CA ASP A 167 -17.98 4.34 -5.10
C ASP A 167 -16.85 3.32 -4.99
N ILE A 168 -15.60 3.79 -4.89
CA ILE A 168 -14.43 2.94 -4.68
C ILE A 168 -14.57 2.12 -3.39
N TYR A 169 -14.95 2.74 -2.27
CA TYR A 169 -15.12 2.02 -1.00
C TYR A 169 -16.26 1.00 -1.07
N TYR A 170 -17.35 1.34 -1.78
CA TYR A 170 -18.45 0.41 -1.96
C TYR A 170 -18.03 -0.81 -2.78
N GLU A 171 -17.22 -0.61 -3.82
CA GLU A 171 -16.65 -1.71 -4.60
C GLU A 171 -15.64 -2.54 -3.80
N TYR A 172 -14.89 -1.96 -2.86
CA TYR A 172 -14.04 -2.75 -1.97
C TYR A 172 -14.85 -3.77 -1.16
N PHE A 173 -16.02 -3.40 -0.66
CA PHE A 173 -16.86 -4.36 0.06
C PHE A 173 -17.33 -5.48 -0.84
N THR A 174 -17.76 -5.17 -2.07
CA THR A 174 -18.16 -6.18 -3.06
C THR A 174 -16.99 -7.09 -3.41
N GLU A 175 -15.84 -6.52 -3.74
CA GLU A 175 -14.63 -7.27 -4.07
C GLU A 175 -14.17 -8.20 -2.94
N LEU A 176 -14.18 -7.70 -1.71
CA LEU A 176 -13.80 -8.51 -0.55
C LEU A 176 -14.81 -9.63 -0.30
N ASP A 177 -16.10 -9.35 -0.38
CA ASP A 177 -17.15 -10.36 -0.19
C ASP A 177 -17.01 -11.49 -1.21
N GLU A 178 -16.92 -11.16 -2.50
CA GLU A 178 -16.75 -12.14 -3.56
C GLU A 178 -15.44 -12.92 -3.42
N ALA A 179 -14.33 -12.26 -3.12
CA ALA A 179 -13.03 -12.92 -2.97
C ALA A 179 -13.03 -13.88 -1.78
N LEU A 180 -13.58 -13.46 -0.63
CA LEU A 180 -13.65 -14.30 0.57
C LEU A 180 -14.50 -15.55 0.35
N ASN A 181 -15.53 -15.47 -0.47
CA ASN A 181 -16.42 -16.58 -0.80
C ASN A 181 -15.89 -17.47 -1.95
N SER A 182 -14.87 -17.04 -2.70
CA SER A 182 -14.34 -17.80 -3.84
C SER A 182 -13.18 -18.74 -3.52
N PHE A 183 -12.63 -18.72 -2.30
CA PHE A 183 -11.63 -19.70 -1.90
C PHE A 183 -12.21 -21.13 -1.88
N SER A 184 -11.48 -22.10 -2.44
CA SER A 184 -11.93 -23.47 -2.63
C SER A 184 -10.84 -24.48 -2.28
N ASP A 185 -11.24 -25.56 -1.57
CA ASP A 185 -10.34 -26.67 -1.25
C ASP A 185 -9.99 -27.52 -2.49
N SER A 186 -10.75 -27.39 -3.58
CA SER A 186 -10.51 -28.09 -4.85
C SER A 186 -9.63 -27.32 -5.83
N ALA A 187 -9.30 -26.05 -5.52
CA ALA A 187 -8.44 -25.21 -6.34
C ALA A 187 -6.97 -25.41 -6.00
N GLU A 188 -6.09 -25.00 -6.91
CA GLU A 188 -4.65 -24.94 -6.65
C GLU A 188 -4.34 -24.00 -5.46
N PRO A 189 -3.21 -24.21 -4.75
CA PRO A 189 -2.77 -23.29 -3.71
C PRO A 189 -2.51 -21.90 -4.28
N ILE A 190 -2.46 -20.88 -3.42
CA ILE A 190 -2.24 -19.47 -3.83
C ILE A 190 -0.96 -19.33 -4.66
N PHE A 191 0.12 -19.96 -4.19
CA PHE A 191 1.39 -20.08 -4.90
C PHE A 191 1.77 -21.56 -5.00
N SER A 192 2.51 -21.93 -6.04
CA SER A 192 2.98 -23.31 -6.26
C SER A 192 3.86 -23.81 -5.11
N ASP A 193 4.66 -22.92 -4.52
CA ASP A 193 5.46 -23.17 -3.31
C ASP A 193 5.02 -22.21 -2.19
N ALA A 194 4.67 -22.77 -1.03
CA ALA A 194 4.33 -22.00 0.16
C ALA A 194 5.45 -21.05 0.62
N GLY A 195 6.70 -21.30 0.25
CA GLY A 195 7.81 -20.43 0.53
C GLY A 195 7.77 -19.09 -0.21
N ILE A 196 7.00 -19.00 -1.29
CA ILE A 196 6.77 -17.75 -2.06
C ILE A 196 5.86 -16.79 -1.29
N ASP A 197 4.83 -17.32 -0.60
CA ASP A 197 4.03 -16.53 0.33
C ASP A 197 4.79 -16.32 1.64
N LEU A 198 5.50 -15.23 1.70
CA LEU A 198 6.32 -14.86 2.86
C LEU A 198 5.50 -14.42 4.08
N VAL A 199 4.23 -14.12 3.88
CA VAL A 199 3.34 -13.60 4.92
C VAL A 199 2.66 -14.74 5.67
N TYR A 200 1.92 -15.60 4.96
CA TYR A 200 1.07 -16.63 5.57
C TYR A 200 1.33 -18.04 5.04
N LYS A 201 2.35 -18.26 4.19
CA LYS A 201 2.74 -19.59 3.70
C LYS A 201 1.59 -20.37 3.05
N ASN A 202 0.81 -19.71 2.21
CA ASN A 202 -0.40 -20.24 1.56
C ASN A 202 -1.55 -20.57 2.53
N ASP A 203 -1.51 -20.10 3.77
CA ASP A 203 -2.62 -20.33 4.71
C ASP A 203 -3.85 -19.50 4.29
N VAL A 204 -4.78 -20.16 3.63
CA VAL A 204 -6.04 -19.55 3.17
C VAL A 204 -6.86 -19.01 4.35
N SER A 205 -6.80 -19.65 5.52
CA SER A 205 -7.57 -19.18 6.69
C SER A 205 -7.07 -17.83 7.19
N LEU A 206 -5.76 -17.60 7.16
CA LEU A 206 -5.15 -16.33 7.53
C LEU A 206 -5.41 -15.25 6.48
N TRP A 207 -5.37 -15.59 5.19
CA TRP A 207 -5.75 -14.67 4.14
C TRP A 207 -7.24 -14.27 4.19
N LYS A 208 -8.13 -15.21 4.56
CA LYS A 208 -9.54 -14.90 4.82
C LYS A 208 -9.70 -13.95 6.02
N LYS A 209 -9.00 -14.18 7.13
CA LYS A 209 -9.00 -13.25 8.27
C LYS A 209 -8.48 -11.87 7.88
N PHE A 210 -7.42 -11.80 7.08
CA PHE A 210 -6.87 -10.53 6.59
C PHE A 210 -7.91 -9.76 5.75
N GLY A 211 -8.50 -10.40 4.74
CA GLY A 211 -9.51 -9.77 3.89
C GLY A 211 -10.75 -9.32 4.68
N ASN A 212 -11.24 -10.13 5.60
CA ASN A 212 -12.37 -9.78 6.45
C ASN A 212 -12.03 -8.65 7.44
N SER A 213 -10.80 -8.59 7.93
CA SER A 213 -10.32 -7.47 8.76
C SER A 213 -10.19 -6.17 7.97
N LEU A 214 -9.83 -6.23 6.68
CA LEU A 214 -9.90 -5.08 5.79
C LEU A 214 -11.34 -4.57 5.63
N ARG A 215 -12.31 -5.49 5.46
CA ARG A 215 -13.74 -5.13 5.41
C ARG A 215 -14.15 -4.35 6.65
N LEU A 216 -13.82 -4.86 7.83
CA LEU A 216 -14.12 -4.17 9.10
C LEU A 216 -13.43 -2.81 9.18
N ARG A 217 -12.17 -2.73 8.80
CA ARG A 217 -11.40 -1.47 8.78
C ARG A 217 -12.08 -0.43 7.90
N PHE A 218 -12.49 -0.80 6.69
CA PHE A 218 -13.18 0.12 5.78
C PHE A 218 -14.56 0.51 6.27
N ALA A 219 -15.30 -0.42 6.88
CA ALA A 219 -16.59 -0.13 7.50
C ALA A 219 -16.47 0.95 8.59
N VAL A 220 -15.51 0.78 9.51
CA VAL A 220 -15.29 1.77 10.59
C VAL A 220 -14.92 3.15 10.05
N ARG A 221 -14.21 3.23 8.93
CA ARG A 221 -13.87 4.52 8.28
C ARG A 221 -15.09 5.28 7.74
N LEU A 222 -16.20 4.59 7.52
CA LEU A 222 -17.46 5.21 7.10
C LEU A 222 -18.30 5.75 8.26
N SER A 223 -17.90 5.58 9.51
CA SER A 223 -18.69 5.89 10.71
C SER A 223 -19.31 7.29 10.72
N GLU A 224 -18.58 8.29 10.21
CA GLU A 224 -18.99 9.70 10.21
C GLU A 224 -19.57 10.16 8.86
N VAL A 225 -19.38 9.39 7.78
CA VAL A 225 -19.82 9.80 6.43
C VAL A 225 -20.96 8.94 5.90
N ASP A 226 -21.09 7.70 6.32
CA ASP A 226 -22.17 6.78 5.96
C ASP A 226 -22.36 5.72 7.06
N ARG A 227 -23.07 6.11 8.10
CA ARG A 227 -23.27 5.27 9.29
C ARG A 227 -24.05 4.00 8.99
N GLU A 228 -25.02 4.06 8.08
CA GLU A 228 -25.83 2.89 7.71
C GLU A 228 -24.94 1.82 7.05
N LYS A 229 -24.16 2.20 6.06
CA LYS A 229 -23.19 1.32 5.39
C LYS A 229 -22.12 0.82 6.36
N CYS A 230 -21.63 1.70 7.25
CA CYS A 230 -20.68 1.32 8.30
C CYS A 230 -21.23 0.17 9.16
N VAL A 231 -22.45 0.30 9.69
CA VAL A 231 -23.06 -0.71 10.56
C VAL A 231 -23.31 -2.01 9.81
N ALA A 232 -23.82 -1.93 8.57
CA ALA A 232 -24.08 -3.12 7.74
C ALA A 232 -22.80 -3.92 7.49
N GLU A 233 -21.73 -3.26 7.02
CA GLU A 233 -20.46 -3.92 6.67
C GLU A 233 -19.69 -4.37 7.91
N ALA A 234 -19.73 -3.62 9.01
CA ALA A 234 -19.13 -4.03 10.27
C ALA A 234 -19.80 -5.28 10.83
N ASN A 235 -21.14 -5.34 10.83
CA ASN A 235 -21.87 -6.55 11.25
C ASN A 235 -21.57 -7.74 10.35
N ALA A 236 -21.51 -7.55 9.03
CA ALA A 236 -21.13 -8.61 8.10
C ALA A 236 -19.71 -9.14 8.38
N ALA A 237 -18.76 -8.26 8.68
CA ALA A 237 -17.40 -8.67 9.02
C ALA A 237 -17.33 -9.38 10.38
N LEU A 238 -18.05 -8.90 11.40
CA LEU A 238 -18.05 -9.46 12.74
C LEU A 238 -18.72 -10.86 12.81
N THR A 239 -19.70 -11.11 11.95
CA THR A 239 -20.44 -12.38 11.89
C THR A 239 -19.89 -13.35 10.84
N SER A 240 -18.92 -12.94 10.05
CA SER A 240 -18.33 -13.75 9.00
C SER A 240 -17.63 -14.99 9.56
N PRO A 241 -17.83 -16.18 8.95
CA PRO A 241 -17.10 -17.39 9.33
C PRO A 241 -15.60 -17.30 9.04
N CYS A 242 -15.16 -16.33 8.22
CA CYS A 242 -13.73 -16.10 7.95
C CYS A 242 -12.96 -15.65 9.20
N GLY A 243 -13.65 -15.11 10.22
CA GLY A 243 -13.03 -14.56 11.41
C GLY A 243 -12.29 -13.25 11.14
N LEU A 244 -11.62 -12.74 12.16
CA LEU A 244 -10.83 -11.51 12.13
C LEU A 244 -9.41 -11.78 12.63
N ILE A 245 -8.47 -10.89 12.28
CA ILE A 245 -7.18 -10.81 12.95
C ILE A 245 -7.43 -10.45 14.42
N SER A 246 -7.17 -11.37 15.33
CA SER A 246 -7.48 -11.23 16.76
C SER A 246 -6.28 -11.46 17.67
N SER A 247 -5.20 -11.99 17.13
CA SER A 247 -3.97 -12.30 17.86
C SER A 247 -2.73 -11.89 17.09
N LYS A 248 -1.60 -11.84 17.77
CA LYS A 248 -0.29 -11.57 17.17
C LYS A 248 0.09 -12.61 16.11
N ALA A 249 -0.40 -13.85 16.26
CA ALA A 249 -0.14 -14.92 15.29
C ALA A 249 -0.90 -14.73 13.96
N ASP A 250 -1.99 -13.97 13.98
CA ASP A 250 -2.77 -13.67 12.77
C ASP A 250 -2.21 -12.48 11.96
N ASN A 251 -1.18 -11.78 12.48
CA ASN A 251 -0.66 -10.58 11.81
C ASN A 251 -0.08 -10.90 10.44
N ALA A 252 -0.43 -10.09 9.45
CA ALA A 252 0.24 -10.07 8.15
C ALA A 252 1.66 -9.51 8.33
N TYR A 253 2.60 -10.39 8.60
CA TYR A 253 4.00 -10.04 8.85
C TYR A 253 4.92 -10.69 7.82
N MET A 254 5.70 -9.85 7.13
CA MET A 254 6.75 -10.34 6.25
C MET A 254 8.07 -10.28 7.01
N PRO A 255 8.71 -11.43 7.32
CA PRO A 255 9.99 -11.43 8.01
C PRO A 255 11.09 -10.85 7.12
N PRO A 256 12.09 -10.15 7.69
CA PRO A 256 13.26 -9.76 6.93
C PRO A 256 13.98 -11.01 6.41
N LYS A 257 14.59 -10.92 5.23
CA LYS A 257 15.42 -11.99 4.72
C LYS A 257 16.62 -12.25 5.62
N ALA A 258 17.02 -13.53 5.71
CA ALA A 258 18.19 -13.94 6.49
C ALA A 258 19.50 -13.28 6.00
N ASP A 259 19.59 -12.95 4.71
CA ASP A 259 20.71 -12.22 4.12
C ASP A 259 20.69 -10.70 4.40
N GLY A 260 19.67 -10.22 5.13
CA GLY A 260 19.52 -8.82 5.49
C GLY A 260 19.02 -7.91 4.36
N SER A 261 18.81 -8.42 3.14
CA SER A 261 18.46 -7.59 1.99
C SER A 261 17.11 -6.87 2.13
N TRP A 262 16.14 -7.49 2.81
CA TRP A 262 14.84 -6.86 3.08
C TRP A 262 14.81 -6.07 4.39
N GLY A 263 15.64 -6.46 5.35
CA GLY A 263 15.86 -5.68 6.56
C GLY A 263 16.56 -4.36 6.26
N GLN A 264 17.35 -4.32 5.20
CA GLN A 264 17.97 -3.08 4.72
C GLN A 264 16.95 -2.10 4.15
N ASP A 265 15.94 -2.55 3.41
CA ASP A 265 14.90 -1.66 2.88
C ASP A 265 14.17 -0.94 4.03
N TYR A 266 13.80 -1.65 5.09
CA TYR A 266 13.18 -1.07 6.27
C TYR A 266 14.17 -0.23 7.09
N ASN A 267 15.37 -0.77 7.34
CA ASN A 267 16.43 -0.06 8.05
C ASN A 267 16.95 1.13 7.25
N TYR A 268 16.93 1.05 5.92
CA TYR A 268 17.32 2.16 5.06
C TYR A 268 16.34 3.33 5.18
N THR A 269 15.04 3.06 5.20
CA THR A 269 14.03 4.10 5.47
C THR A 269 14.29 4.77 6.81
N MET A 270 14.60 3.99 7.84
CA MET A 270 14.94 4.51 9.16
C MET A 270 16.25 5.30 9.16
N PHE A 271 17.26 4.83 8.43
CA PHE A 271 18.52 5.54 8.24
C PHE A 271 18.31 6.86 7.50
N GLN A 272 17.53 6.89 6.46
CA GLN A 272 17.20 8.07 5.68
C GLN A 272 16.46 9.12 6.53
N ILE A 273 15.57 8.69 7.42
CA ILE A 273 14.93 9.58 8.40
C ILE A 273 15.98 10.30 9.22
N THR A 274 17.04 9.60 9.63
CA THR A 274 18.12 10.18 10.40
C THR A 274 19.08 11.02 9.56
N TRP A 275 19.17 10.78 8.27
CA TRP A 275 20.04 11.54 7.37
C TRP A 275 19.41 12.88 6.97
N SER A 276 18.11 12.92 6.88
CA SER A 276 17.36 14.15 6.56
C SER A 276 17.38 15.21 7.68
N GLY A 277 17.98 14.90 8.80
CA GLY A 277 18.00 15.76 9.97
C GLY A 277 17.14 15.22 11.12
N PRO A 278 17.08 15.91 12.25
CA PRO A 278 16.32 15.45 13.40
C PRO A 278 14.81 15.53 13.12
N ILE A 279 14.18 14.37 13.12
CA ILE A 279 12.73 14.24 13.13
C ILE A 279 12.29 14.13 14.58
N CYS A 280 11.38 14.99 14.98
CA CYS A 280 10.99 15.17 16.37
C CYS A 280 9.48 15.01 16.52
N MET A 281 9.05 14.68 17.73
CA MET A 281 7.65 14.77 18.11
C MET A 281 7.13 16.20 17.93
N SER A 282 5.96 16.36 17.38
CA SER A 282 5.32 17.68 17.31
C SER A 282 4.72 18.09 18.66
N LYS A 283 4.53 19.38 18.86
CA LYS A 283 3.83 19.91 20.04
C LYS A 283 2.35 19.52 20.06
N SER A 284 1.75 19.34 18.88
CA SER A 284 0.37 18.86 18.74
C SER A 284 0.25 17.41 19.21
N PHE A 285 1.18 16.56 18.82
CA PHE A 285 1.18 15.15 19.24
C PHE A 285 1.52 15.01 20.73
N GLU A 286 2.49 15.77 21.26
CA GLU A 286 2.75 15.82 22.70
C GLU A 286 1.48 16.11 23.50
N LYS A 287 0.70 17.12 23.08
CA LYS A 287 -0.58 17.45 23.74
C LYS A 287 -1.58 16.30 23.71
N LEU A 288 -1.63 15.58 22.58
CA LEU A 288 -2.52 14.43 22.43
C LEU A 288 -2.12 13.31 23.39
N VAL A 289 -0.86 12.91 23.41
CA VAL A 289 -0.38 11.81 24.24
C VAL A 289 -0.29 12.14 25.74
N THR A 290 -0.38 13.39 26.12
CA THR A 290 -0.48 13.81 27.52
C THR A 290 -1.93 13.87 28.04
N ASN A 291 -2.92 13.73 27.17
CA ASN A 291 -4.35 13.85 27.52
C ASN A 291 -5.11 12.51 27.47
N ILE A 292 -4.50 11.43 26.98
CA ILE A 292 -5.16 10.14 26.77
C ILE A 292 -4.51 9.07 27.63
N GLY A 293 -5.34 8.33 28.39
CA GLY A 293 -4.91 7.11 29.12
C GLY A 293 -3.74 7.31 30.08
N ASN A 294 -3.69 8.45 30.72
CA ASN A 294 -2.50 8.97 31.40
C ASN A 294 -2.08 8.16 32.62
N ILE A 295 -0.89 7.62 32.56
CA ILE A 295 -0.12 7.13 33.69
C ILE A 295 0.85 8.24 34.19
N ASP A 296 1.37 8.07 35.39
CA ASP A 296 2.49 8.88 35.85
C ASP A 296 3.71 8.67 34.95
N TRP A 297 4.52 9.70 34.76
CA TRP A 297 5.73 9.59 33.95
C TRP A 297 6.62 8.45 34.47
N PRO A 298 7.03 7.48 33.63
CA PRO A 298 7.81 6.34 34.06
C PRO A 298 9.23 6.76 34.52
N ALA A 299 9.69 6.19 35.63
CA ALA A 299 11.05 6.41 36.10
C ALA A 299 12.09 5.72 35.17
N GLY A 300 13.31 6.25 35.16
CA GLY A 300 14.44 5.64 34.46
C GLY A 300 14.44 5.79 32.93
N VAL A 301 13.63 6.67 32.38
CA VAL A 301 13.66 6.95 30.95
C VAL A 301 14.97 7.67 30.60
N VAL A 302 15.70 7.09 29.63
CA VAL A 302 16.97 7.64 29.17
C VAL A 302 16.97 7.68 27.61
N ASN A 303 17.77 8.55 27.04
CA ASN A 303 18.05 8.54 25.62
C ASN A 303 18.93 7.32 25.31
N GLN A 304 18.48 6.45 24.41
CA GLN A 304 19.16 5.19 24.11
C GLN A 304 20.50 5.38 23.37
N THR A 305 20.73 6.57 22.79
CA THR A 305 21.96 6.88 22.07
C THR A 305 23.02 7.51 22.99
N SER A 306 22.61 8.49 23.81
CA SER A 306 23.56 9.24 24.64
C SER A 306 23.61 8.78 26.10
N GLY A 307 22.62 7.98 26.55
CA GLY A 307 22.45 7.62 27.95
C GLY A 307 21.95 8.77 28.84
N VAL A 308 21.68 9.94 28.27
CA VAL A 308 21.19 11.11 29.05
C VAL A 308 19.82 10.79 29.62
N ALA A 309 19.67 10.94 30.92
CA ALA A 309 18.41 10.77 31.63
C ALA A 309 17.43 11.89 31.26
N VAL A 310 16.13 11.58 31.33
CA VAL A 310 15.10 12.61 31.17
C VAL A 310 15.32 13.72 32.20
N SER A 311 15.25 14.97 31.72
CA SER A 311 15.31 16.16 32.57
C SER A 311 13.98 16.36 33.29
N ASN A 312 13.86 17.45 34.07
CA ASN A 312 12.57 17.84 34.67
C ASN A 312 11.57 18.43 33.65
N VAL A 313 11.97 18.56 32.37
CA VAL A 313 11.11 19.05 31.27
C VAL A 313 10.44 17.85 30.60
N HIS A 314 9.39 17.40 31.26
CA HIS A 314 8.50 16.35 30.75
C HIS A 314 7.08 16.55 31.31
N PRO A 315 6.03 15.98 30.71
CA PRO A 315 4.69 16.01 31.27
C PRO A 315 4.61 15.14 32.54
N ALA A 316 3.83 15.56 33.53
CA ALA A 316 3.64 14.77 34.75
C ALA A 316 2.95 13.42 34.49
N LYS A 317 2.03 13.40 33.53
CA LYS A 317 1.30 12.21 33.09
C LYS A 317 1.36 12.06 31.58
N VAL A 318 1.41 10.82 31.09
CA VAL A 318 1.61 10.52 29.69
C VAL A 318 0.91 9.22 29.28
N ASP A 319 0.54 9.09 28.02
CA ASP A 319 0.18 7.80 27.43
C ASP A 319 1.36 6.84 27.57
N PRO A 320 1.14 5.60 28.07
CA PRO A 320 2.24 4.65 28.35
C PRO A 320 3.07 4.27 27.11
N ARG A 321 2.55 4.50 25.91
CA ARG A 321 3.26 4.25 24.65
C ARG A 321 4.23 5.36 24.29
N ALA A 322 3.95 6.61 24.68
CA ALA A 322 4.70 7.77 24.23
C ALA A 322 6.19 7.74 24.65
N PRO A 323 6.59 7.39 25.88
CA PRO A 323 7.99 7.25 26.24
C PRO A 323 8.73 6.09 25.56
N LYS A 324 7.96 5.16 24.96
CA LYS A 324 8.53 4.07 24.14
C LYS A 324 8.71 4.48 22.68
N MET A 325 7.86 5.40 22.19
CA MET A 325 7.92 5.91 20.82
C MET A 325 8.92 7.06 20.67
N PHE A 326 9.06 7.89 21.69
CA PHE A 326 9.92 9.07 21.69
C PHE A 326 10.90 9.04 22.85
N GLN A 327 12.15 9.38 22.57
CA GLN A 327 13.21 9.44 23.56
C GLN A 327 13.42 10.89 24.06
N PRO A 328 14.00 11.08 25.25
CA PRO A 328 14.46 12.40 25.68
C PRO A 328 15.53 12.96 24.75
N GLY A 329 15.70 14.27 24.75
CA GLY A 329 16.72 14.94 23.96
C GLY A 329 18.14 14.44 24.28
N ILE A 330 18.96 14.29 23.24
CA ILE A 330 20.31 13.72 23.31
C ILE A 330 21.22 14.51 24.26
N GLU A 331 21.08 15.83 24.28
CA GLU A 331 22.00 16.74 25.03
C GLU A 331 21.46 17.13 26.40
N ASN A 332 20.17 17.43 26.47
CA ASN A 332 19.56 18.03 27.65
C ASN A 332 18.55 17.16 28.39
N GLY A 333 18.19 16.00 27.79
CA GLY A 333 17.20 15.09 28.36
C GLY A 333 15.76 15.61 28.37
N ASP A 334 15.45 16.72 27.69
CA ASP A 334 14.10 17.25 27.64
C ASP A 334 13.18 16.35 26.84
N TRP A 335 12.01 16.04 27.38
CA TRP A 335 10.97 15.30 26.65
C TRP A 335 9.81 16.25 26.31
N LYS A 336 9.89 16.87 25.16
CA LYS A 336 8.89 17.84 24.66
C LYS A 336 8.79 17.83 23.15
N GLY A 337 7.61 18.11 22.63
CA GLY A 337 7.37 18.28 21.21
C GLY A 337 7.72 19.68 20.71
N LEU A 338 8.09 19.75 19.44
CA LEU A 338 8.41 21.00 18.75
C LEU A 338 7.17 21.63 18.12
N VAL A 339 7.18 22.96 18.04
CA VAL A 339 6.11 23.70 17.38
C VAL A 339 6.21 23.52 15.86
N TYR A 340 5.13 23.11 15.23
CA TYR A 340 5.05 22.97 13.78
C TYR A 340 5.28 24.33 13.08
N GLY A 341 6.11 24.33 12.04
CA GLY A 341 6.39 25.54 11.25
C GLY A 341 7.38 26.52 11.90
N ALA A 342 8.01 26.20 13.03
CA ALA A 342 9.09 27.00 13.59
C ALA A 342 10.29 27.04 12.64
N LYS A 343 10.73 28.26 12.28
CA LYS A 343 11.75 28.44 11.23
C LYS A 343 13.18 28.12 11.68
N GLU A 344 13.50 28.24 12.94
CA GLU A 344 14.80 27.92 13.49
C GLU A 344 14.63 27.42 14.92
N ILE A 345 14.99 26.17 15.12
CA ILE A 345 15.14 25.63 16.45
C ILE A 345 16.62 25.59 16.69
N GLY A 346 17.06 26.30 17.73
CA GLY A 346 18.45 26.29 18.12
C GLY A 346 18.94 24.84 18.18
N ARG A 347 20.14 24.58 17.70
CA ARG A 347 20.78 23.26 17.52
C ARG A 347 20.76 22.32 18.75
N ALA A 348 20.26 22.80 19.88
CA ALA A 348 20.38 22.15 21.16
C ALA A 348 19.27 21.17 21.56
N SER A 349 18.10 21.14 20.89
CA SER A 349 16.96 20.38 21.44
C SER A 349 16.39 19.26 20.58
N CYS A 350 16.91 18.95 19.42
CA CYS A 350 16.20 18.11 18.44
C CYS A 350 17.01 17.04 17.74
N ARG A 351 18.04 16.49 18.34
CA ARG A 351 18.62 15.22 17.89
C ARG A 351 17.94 14.04 18.57
N GLU A 352 16.63 13.98 18.45
CA GLU A 352 15.85 12.85 18.94
C GLU A 352 15.67 11.85 17.81
N ARG A 353 16.20 10.64 17.99
CA ARG A 353 15.91 9.53 17.11
C ARG A 353 14.57 8.93 17.51
N VAL A 354 13.62 8.98 16.59
CA VAL A 354 12.39 8.21 16.66
C VAL A 354 12.69 6.80 16.15
N PHE A 355 12.29 5.80 16.92
CA PHE A 355 12.21 4.37 16.62
C PHE A 355 13.36 3.43 16.99
N ARG A 356 13.03 2.54 17.91
CA ARG A 356 13.14 1.11 17.68
C ARG A 356 11.73 0.54 17.77
N ALA A 357 11.15 0.12 16.61
CA ALA A 357 10.08 -0.85 16.62
C ALA A 357 10.68 -2.18 17.09
N VAL A 358 10.09 -2.74 18.14
CA VAL A 358 10.29 -4.13 18.57
C VAL A 358 9.34 -4.98 17.78
#